data_24752bce083668fee94e5c2cf3af3164
#
_entry.id   24752bce083668fee94e5c2cf3af3164
#
_cell.length_a   1.000
_cell.length_b   1.000
_cell.length_c   1.000
_cell.angle_alpha   90.00
_cell.angle_beta   90.00
_cell.angle_gamma   90.00
#
_symmetry.space_group_name_H-M   'P 1'
#
loop_
_entity.id
_entity.type
_entity.pdbx_description
1 polymer ?
#
loop_
_entity_poly.entity_id
_entity_poly.type
_entity_poly.pdbx_seq_one_letter_code
_entity_poly.pdbx_strand_id
1 'polypeptide(L)'
;MKNIFFGIVVAASLLFASCSDNKEARSLYFKAKESYEIGDYIKVKELTDSIKIVNPTAFDEIRAGMQLSRKAELAINEQTLVFADSMLRILQKETEIKLKDFDLIKDEKYQTTGTLVYKHDPNKASQTKSCLRVYVTEDGKLEMLSVHSGGTAIQHESFRLALKDGSFIMSEVIPYDGANNYRYKINGMNVETITYKEPKTLDIAQFVIDSKGAAITVTYDGKKPYSYTMEKSTRKAIVESYKLAEIIKLTKKFQRDEAIASQTIAILNKQIEDHEGDSI
;
A
#
# COMPACT_ATOMS: atom_id res chain seq x y z
N MET A 1 -46.70 -15.12 -69.16
CA MET A 1 -45.66 -16.14 -68.95
C MET A 1 -44.33 -15.47 -68.87
N LYS A 2 -43.84 -15.28 -67.72
CA LYS A 2 -42.46 -14.89 -67.40
C LYS A 2 -42.53 -14.41 -65.94
N ASN A 3 -41.90 -15.12 -65.04
CA ASN A 3 -41.14 -14.67 -63.84
C ASN A 3 -41.24 -15.74 -62.76
N ILE A 4 -40.36 -16.69 -62.80
CA ILE A 4 -39.97 -17.54 -61.69
C ILE A 4 -38.51 -17.88 -61.97
N PHE A 5 -37.55 -17.07 -61.39
CA PHE A 5 -36.14 -17.46 -61.19
C PHE A 5 -35.39 -16.30 -60.56
N PHE A 6 -35.68 -16.03 -59.29
CA PHE A 6 -34.77 -15.20 -58.48
C PHE A 6 -35.04 -15.51 -57.00
N GLY A 7 -34.43 -16.53 -56.49
CA GLY A 7 -34.67 -16.85 -55.07
C GLY A 7 -33.89 -18.03 -54.51
N ILE A 8 -32.69 -18.34 -55.00
CA ILE A 8 -31.82 -19.34 -54.37
C ILE A 8 -30.35 -18.96 -54.60
N VAL A 9 -29.83 -17.92 -54.00
CA VAL A 9 -28.36 -17.65 -53.91
C VAL A 9 -27.96 -16.95 -52.62
N VAL A 10 -28.82 -16.71 -51.65
CA VAL A 10 -28.44 -15.98 -50.41
C VAL A 10 -28.22 -16.91 -49.21
N ALA A 11 -28.47 -18.23 -49.31
CA ALA A 11 -28.38 -19.14 -48.17
C ALA A 11 -27.01 -19.85 -48.01
N ALA A 12 -26.02 -19.63 -48.89
CA ALA A 12 -24.74 -20.36 -48.84
C ALA A 12 -23.55 -19.60 -48.28
N SER A 13 -23.70 -18.32 -47.93
CA SER A 13 -22.58 -17.49 -47.44
C SER A 13 -22.44 -17.35 -45.91
N LEU A 14 -23.37 -17.95 -45.15
CA LEU A 14 -23.33 -17.90 -43.67
C LEU A 14 -22.63 -19.10 -43.01
N LEU A 15 -22.22 -20.11 -43.77
CA LEU A 15 -21.57 -21.29 -43.19
C LEU A 15 -20.03 -21.24 -43.19
N PHE A 16 -19.40 -20.25 -43.81
CA PHE A 16 -17.93 -20.15 -43.86
C PHE A 16 -17.32 -19.31 -42.75
N ALA A 17 -18.08 -18.44 -42.07
CA ALA A 17 -17.60 -17.65 -40.97
C ALA A 17 -17.36 -18.50 -39.70
N SER A 18 -18.23 -19.50 -39.44
CA SER A 18 -18.16 -20.36 -38.25
C SER A 18 -16.92 -21.27 -38.19
N CYS A 19 -16.30 -21.63 -39.31
CA CYS A 19 -15.13 -22.51 -39.33
C CYS A 19 -13.80 -21.76 -39.09
N SER A 20 -13.73 -20.47 -39.39
CA SER A 20 -12.52 -19.67 -39.13
C SER A 20 -12.41 -19.26 -37.66
N ASP A 21 -13.53 -18.90 -37.03
CA ASP A 21 -13.60 -18.46 -35.64
C ASP A 21 -13.27 -19.61 -34.67
N ASN A 22 -13.68 -20.83 -34.96
CA ASN A 22 -13.29 -21.99 -34.15
C ASN A 22 -11.78 -22.30 -34.24
N LYS A 23 -11.15 -22.06 -35.39
CA LYS A 23 -9.69 -22.25 -35.53
C LYS A 23 -8.92 -21.26 -34.69
N GLU A 24 -9.37 -20.01 -34.62
CA GLU A 24 -8.73 -18.98 -33.83
C GLU A 24 -8.92 -19.23 -32.33
N ALA A 25 -10.13 -19.53 -31.86
CA ALA A 25 -10.41 -19.93 -30.49
C ALA A 25 -9.53 -21.12 -30.05
N ARG A 26 -9.42 -22.15 -30.90
CA ARG A 26 -8.58 -23.30 -30.66
C ARG A 26 -7.07 -22.94 -30.60
N SER A 27 -6.61 -22.06 -31.48
CA SER A 27 -5.22 -21.55 -31.46
C SER A 27 -4.92 -20.82 -30.16
N LEU A 28 -5.82 -19.96 -29.66
CA LEU A 28 -5.68 -19.26 -28.38
C LEU A 28 -5.59 -20.24 -27.21
N TYR A 29 -6.42 -21.28 -27.21
CA TYR A 29 -6.37 -22.32 -26.17
C TYR A 29 -5.03 -23.08 -26.18
N PHE A 30 -4.48 -23.45 -27.34
CA PHE A 30 -3.18 -24.12 -27.43
C PHE A 30 -2.06 -23.22 -26.94
N LYS A 31 -2.06 -21.93 -27.31
CA LYS A 31 -1.09 -20.94 -26.79
C LYS A 31 -1.21 -20.77 -25.27
N ALA A 32 -2.44 -20.81 -24.73
CA ALA A 32 -2.64 -20.77 -23.29
C ALA A 32 -2.05 -21.99 -22.59
N LYS A 33 -2.18 -23.19 -23.18
CA LYS A 33 -1.53 -24.41 -22.67
C LYS A 33 -0.01 -24.30 -22.68
N GLU A 34 0.57 -23.85 -23.77
CA GLU A 34 2.04 -23.61 -23.85
C GLU A 34 2.49 -22.61 -22.78
N SER A 35 1.73 -21.51 -22.60
CA SER A 35 2.02 -20.52 -21.53
C SER A 35 1.92 -21.15 -20.13
N TYR A 36 0.98 -22.06 -19.90
CA TYR A 36 0.85 -22.78 -18.64
C TYR A 36 2.06 -23.68 -18.36
N GLU A 37 2.52 -24.43 -19.38
CA GLU A 37 3.68 -25.34 -19.26
C GLU A 37 4.98 -24.61 -18.92
N ILE A 38 5.15 -23.37 -19.40
CA ILE A 38 6.31 -22.53 -19.06
C ILE A 38 6.11 -21.67 -17.80
N GLY A 39 4.95 -21.76 -17.12
CA GLY A 39 4.67 -21.04 -15.89
C GLY A 39 4.25 -19.56 -16.08
N ASP A 40 3.93 -19.12 -17.29
CA ASP A 40 3.39 -17.79 -17.57
C ASP A 40 1.87 -17.77 -17.33
N TYR A 41 1.48 -17.89 -16.08
CA TYR A 41 0.08 -17.99 -15.67
C TYR A 41 -0.74 -16.72 -15.94
N ILE A 42 -0.10 -15.56 -15.96
CA ILE A 42 -0.79 -14.31 -16.32
C ILE A 42 -1.20 -14.36 -17.78
N LYS A 43 -0.30 -14.81 -18.66
CA LYS A 43 -0.57 -14.97 -20.09
C LYS A 43 -1.65 -16.00 -20.35
N VAL A 44 -1.71 -17.06 -19.56
CA VAL A 44 -2.80 -18.06 -19.63
C VAL A 44 -4.15 -17.38 -19.46
N LYS A 45 -4.32 -16.57 -18.42
CA LYS A 45 -5.58 -15.85 -18.14
C LYS A 45 -5.96 -14.92 -19.29
N GLU A 46 -5.03 -14.12 -19.80
CA GLU A 46 -5.26 -13.23 -20.95
C GLU A 46 -5.73 -14.00 -22.20
N LEU A 47 -5.08 -15.11 -22.52
CA LEU A 47 -5.40 -15.90 -23.70
C LEU A 47 -6.75 -16.62 -23.54
N THR A 48 -7.05 -17.17 -22.38
CA THR A 48 -8.33 -17.85 -22.12
C THR A 48 -9.51 -16.87 -22.12
N ASP A 49 -9.34 -15.66 -21.59
CA ASP A 49 -10.36 -14.61 -21.66
C ASP A 49 -10.62 -14.17 -23.10
N SER A 50 -9.56 -14.12 -23.94
CA SER A 50 -9.66 -13.76 -25.36
C SER A 50 -10.48 -14.77 -26.18
N ILE A 51 -10.52 -16.06 -25.79
CA ILE A 51 -11.31 -17.11 -26.50
C ILE A 51 -12.77 -16.69 -26.59
N LYS A 52 -13.39 -16.28 -25.49
CA LYS A 52 -14.79 -15.87 -25.41
C LYS A 52 -15.07 -14.60 -26.22
N ILE A 53 -14.08 -13.71 -26.34
CA ILE A 53 -14.21 -12.47 -27.12
C ILE A 53 -14.18 -12.78 -28.61
N VAL A 54 -13.26 -13.65 -29.05
CA VAL A 54 -13.06 -13.99 -30.44
C VAL A 54 -14.23 -14.86 -30.98
N ASN A 55 -14.65 -15.85 -30.21
CA ASN A 55 -15.79 -16.69 -30.58
C ASN A 55 -16.65 -17.07 -29.37
N PRO A 56 -17.75 -16.35 -29.09
CA PRO A 56 -18.67 -16.66 -28.00
C PRO A 56 -19.38 -18.00 -28.11
N THR A 57 -19.34 -18.66 -29.27
CA THR A 57 -19.99 -19.94 -29.54
C THR A 57 -19.03 -21.14 -29.52
N ALA A 58 -17.74 -20.90 -29.29
CA ALA A 58 -16.72 -21.95 -29.12
C ALA A 58 -16.79 -22.57 -27.71
N PHE A 59 -17.91 -23.20 -27.38
CA PHE A 59 -18.23 -23.66 -26.02
C PHE A 59 -17.19 -24.63 -25.45
N ASP A 60 -16.62 -25.50 -26.25
CA ASP A 60 -15.63 -26.48 -25.80
C ASP A 60 -14.30 -25.81 -25.43
N GLU A 61 -13.81 -24.92 -26.30
CA GLU A 61 -12.60 -24.14 -26.06
C GLU A 61 -12.78 -23.16 -24.89
N ILE A 62 -13.96 -22.54 -24.75
CA ILE A 62 -14.29 -21.67 -23.61
C ILE A 62 -14.27 -22.48 -22.32
N ARG A 63 -14.92 -23.66 -22.28
CA ARG A 63 -14.94 -24.52 -21.08
C ARG A 63 -13.54 -24.98 -20.71
N ALA A 64 -12.77 -25.48 -21.68
CA ALA A 64 -11.39 -25.90 -21.47
C ALA A 64 -10.49 -24.72 -21.03
N GLY A 65 -10.67 -23.55 -21.62
CA GLY A 65 -9.99 -22.31 -21.23
C GLY A 65 -10.30 -21.89 -19.80
N MET A 66 -11.56 -21.97 -19.37
CA MET A 66 -11.96 -21.69 -17.99
C MET A 66 -11.29 -22.64 -16.99
N GLN A 67 -11.21 -23.94 -17.30
CA GLN A 67 -10.51 -24.90 -16.44
C GLN A 67 -9.01 -24.59 -16.35
N LEU A 68 -8.38 -24.29 -17.48
CA LEU A 68 -6.97 -23.93 -17.52
C LEU A 68 -6.70 -22.62 -16.77
N SER A 69 -7.60 -21.63 -16.90
CA SER A 69 -7.53 -20.37 -16.16
C SER A 69 -7.61 -20.58 -14.64
N ARG A 70 -8.51 -21.46 -14.16
CA ARG A 70 -8.59 -21.81 -12.74
C ARG A 70 -7.30 -22.46 -12.23
N LYS A 71 -6.72 -23.40 -13.01
CA LYS A 71 -5.42 -24.01 -12.66
C LYS A 71 -4.29 -22.99 -12.63
N ALA A 72 -4.28 -22.04 -13.57
CA ALA A 72 -3.30 -20.94 -13.57
C ALA A 72 -3.49 -20.01 -12.36
N GLU A 73 -4.74 -19.69 -12.01
CA GLU A 73 -5.04 -18.87 -10.83
C GLU A 73 -4.67 -19.58 -9.53
N LEU A 74 -4.88 -20.90 -9.45
CA LEU A 74 -4.42 -21.70 -8.33
C LEU A 74 -2.89 -21.60 -8.17
N ALA A 75 -2.14 -21.82 -9.25
CA ALA A 75 -0.67 -21.73 -9.23
C ALA A 75 -0.16 -20.33 -8.85
N ILE A 76 -0.81 -19.26 -9.32
CA ILE A 76 -0.49 -17.87 -8.90
C ILE A 76 -0.67 -17.69 -7.39
N ASN A 77 -1.78 -18.18 -6.84
CA ASN A 77 -2.06 -18.03 -5.41
C ASN A 77 -1.12 -18.90 -4.55
N GLU A 78 -0.76 -20.09 -5.00
CA GLU A 78 0.24 -20.93 -4.33
C GLU A 78 1.62 -20.25 -4.30
N GLN A 79 2.05 -19.64 -5.41
CA GLN A 79 3.30 -18.86 -5.44
C GLN A 79 3.21 -17.64 -4.53
N THR A 80 2.07 -16.93 -4.51
CA THR A 80 1.83 -15.78 -3.63
C THR A 80 1.91 -16.20 -2.17
N LEU A 81 1.33 -17.32 -1.79
CA LEU A 81 1.35 -17.87 -0.43
C LEU A 81 2.78 -18.15 0.04
N VAL A 82 3.55 -18.86 -0.78
CA VAL A 82 4.96 -19.19 -0.48
C VAL A 82 5.81 -17.91 -0.35
N PHE A 83 5.60 -16.94 -1.23
CA PHE A 83 6.31 -15.67 -1.17
C PHE A 83 5.93 -14.86 0.08
N ALA A 84 4.64 -14.74 0.38
CA ALA A 84 4.15 -14.03 1.56
C ALA A 84 4.68 -14.64 2.86
N ASP A 85 4.64 -15.97 3.03
CA ASP A 85 5.20 -16.68 4.18
C ASP A 85 6.71 -16.40 4.35
N SER A 86 7.46 -16.45 3.27
CA SER A 86 8.90 -16.14 3.28
C SER A 86 9.17 -14.71 3.72
N MET A 87 8.41 -13.74 3.20
CA MET A 87 8.52 -12.33 3.57
C MET A 87 8.12 -12.08 5.01
N LEU A 88 7.05 -12.71 5.49
CA LEU A 88 6.60 -12.58 6.88
C LEU A 88 7.64 -13.06 7.88
N ARG A 89 8.34 -14.16 7.60
CA ARG A 89 9.45 -14.63 8.45
C ARG A 89 10.61 -13.63 8.54
N ILE A 90 10.95 -12.97 7.43
CA ILE A 90 12.00 -11.94 7.39
C ILE A 90 11.54 -10.72 8.19
N LEU A 91 10.33 -10.19 7.89
CA LEU A 91 9.79 -9.01 8.52
C LEU A 91 9.54 -9.18 10.02
N GLN A 92 9.17 -10.39 10.46
CA GLN A 92 9.03 -10.69 11.89
C GLN A 92 10.36 -10.50 12.63
N LYS A 93 11.45 -11.05 12.10
CA LYS A 93 12.80 -10.90 12.69
C LYS A 93 13.24 -9.42 12.71
N GLU A 94 13.00 -8.71 11.61
CA GLU A 94 13.31 -7.29 11.53
C GLU A 94 12.50 -6.47 12.53
N THR A 95 11.20 -6.78 12.68
CA THR A 95 10.33 -6.14 13.67
C THR A 95 10.81 -6.36 15.09
N GLU A 96 11.15 -7.60 15.46
CA GLU A 96 11.66 -7.94 16.79
C GLU A 96 12.96 -7.18 17.13
N ILE A 97 13.85 -7.04 16.14
CA ILE A 97 15.09 -6.26 16.31
C ILE A 97 14.78 -4.78 16.48
N LYS A 98 13.93 -4.23 15.62
CA LYS A 98 13.58 -2.80 15.64
C LYS A 98 12.83 -2.39 16.90
N LEU A 99 11.88 -3.18 17.36
CA LEU A 99 11.08 -2.88 18.55
C LEU A 99 11.92 -2.76 19.83
N LYS A 100 13.13 -3.31 19.89
CA LYS A 100 14.05 -3.12 21.01
C LYS A 100 14.40 -1.66 21.25
N ASP A 101 14.38 -0.85 20.20
CA ASP A 101 14.68 0.58 20.24
C ASP A 101 13.44 1.47 20.44
N PHE A 102 12.26 0.88 20.66
CA PHE A 102 11.00 1.60 20.83
C PHE A 102 10.32 1.25 22.16
N ASP A 103 9.68 2.25 22.74
CA ASP A 103 8.76 2.09 23.87
C ASP A 103 7.32 2.10 23.34
N LEU A 104 6.51 1.12 23.73
CA LEU A 104 5.06 1.18 23.49
C LEU A 104 4.43 2.01 24.59
N ILE A 105 3.77 3.10 24.21
CA ILE A 105 3.00 3.96 25.09
C ILE A 105 1.52 3.77 24.76
N LYS A 106 0.75 3.29 25.75
CA LYS A 106 -0.68 3.07 25.61
C LYS A 106 -1.37 3.34 26.94
N ASP A 107 -2.42 4.15 26.89
CA ASP A 107 -3.35 4.27 28.01
C ASP A 107 -4.49 3.28 27.76
N GLU A 108 -4.43 2.11 28.40
CA GLU A 108 -5.40 1.02 28.21
C GLU A 108 -6.84 1.42 28.52
N LYS A 109 -7.04 2.47 29.34
CA LYS A 109 -8.36 2.96 29.71
C LYS A 109 -9.01 3.80 28.60
N TYR A 110 -8.22 4.51 27.80
CA TYR A 110 -8.72 5.49 26.83
C TYR A 110 -8.29 5.24 25.39
N GLN A 111 -7.35 4.33 25.16
CA GLN A 111 -6.77 4.09 23.84
C GLN A 111 -6.94 2.64 23.40
N THR A 112 -7.53 2.42 22.25
CA THR A 112 -7.57 1.09 21.62
C THR A 112 -6.22 0.73 20.98
N THR A 113 -5.47 1.73 20.51
CA THR A 113 -4.19 1.58 19.80
C THR A 113 -3.12 2.39 20.50
N GLY A 114 -1.99 1.78 20.81
CA GLY A 114 -0.82 2.43 21.38
C GLY A 114 0.06 3.12 20.33
N THR A 115 1.05 3.85 20.83
CA THR A 115 2.07 4.51 20.01
C THR A 115 3.46 3.99 20.36
N LEU A 116 4.26 3.73 19.34
CA LEU A 116 5.66 3.32 19.45
C LEU A 116 6.53 4.55 19.34
N VAL A 117 7.33 4.81 20.37
CA VAL A 117 8.18 5.99 20.50
C VAL A 117 9.63 5.56 20.54
N TYR A 118 10.48 6.16 19.71
CA TYR A 118 11.91 5.86 19.68
C TYR A 118 12.58 6.21 21.02
N LYS A 119 13.19 5.21 21.68
CA LYS A 119 13.76 5.33 23.03
C LYS A 119 14.79 6.43 23.16
N HIS A 120 15.61 6.60 22.13
CA HIS A 120 16.74 7.52 22.11
C HIS A 120 16.39 8.91 21.58
N ASP A 121 15.10 9.24 21.41
CA ASP A 121 14.67 10.61 21.14
C ASP A 121 14.61 11.42 22.46
N PRO A 122 15.53 12.40 22.67
CA PRO A 122 15.52 13.22 23.88
C PRO A 122 14.29 14.11 23.98
N ASN A 123 13.58 14.33 22.88
CA ASN A 123 12.41 15.19 22.81
C ASN A 123 11.09 14.43 23.02
N LYS A 124 11.11 13.11 23.16
CA LYS A 124 9.93 12.23 23.20
C LYS A 124 8.86 12.63 24.23
N ALA A 125 9.23 13.32 25.31
CA ALA A 125 8.31 13.78 26.34
C ALA A 125 8.45 15.28 26.65
N SER A 126 9.28 16.05 25.90
CA SER A 126 9.58 17.45 26.23
C SER A 126 8.35 18.34 26.01
N GLN A 127 7.94 19.10 27.03
CA GLN A 127 6.91 20.13 26.94
C GLN A 127 7.51 21.55 27.05
N THR A 128 8.80 21.63 27.30
CA THR A 128 9.49 22.91 27.59
C THR A 128 10.43 23.34 26.47
N LYS A 129 10.53 22.58 25.39
CA LYS A 129 11.42 22.85 24.27
C LYS A 129 10.67 22.79 22.94
N SER A 130 10.92 23.76 22.07
CA SER A 130 10.43 23.72 20.70
C SER A 130 11.15 22.62 19.92
N CYS A 131 10.41 21.66 19.39
CA CYS A 131 10.96 20.49 18.69
C CYS A 131 9.90 19.83 17.81
N LEU A 132 10.36 18.99 16.88
CA LEU A 132 9.54 17.98 16.24
C LEU A 132 9.65 16.65 17.01
N ARG A 133 8.55 15.95 17.15
CA ARG A 133 8.47 14.58 17.66
C ARG A 133 7.87 13.69 16.59
N VAL A 134 8.14 12.40 16.70
CA VAL A 134 7.63 11.40 15.77
C VAL A 134 7.18 10.18 16.54
N TYR A 135 6.08 9.59 16.10
CA TYR A 135 5.48 8.37 16.65
C TYR A 135 5.11 7.43 15.52
N VAL A 136 5.06 6.15 15.85
CA VAL A 136 4.49 5.12 14.98
C VAL A 136 3.33 4.48 15.73
N THR A 137 2.15 4.44 15.15
CA THR A 137 1.03 3.72 15.75
C THR A 137 1.22 2.20 15.62
N GLU A 138 0.58 1.39 16.45
CA GLU A 138 0.65 -0.08 16.35
C GLU A 138 0.18 -0.61 14.98
N ASP A 139 -0.57 0.19 14.23
CA ASP A 139 -0.99 -0.14 12.86
C ASP A 139 -0.01 0.34 11.78
N GLY A 140 1.13 0.93 12.19
CA GLY A 140 2.22 1.30 11.30
C GLY A 140 2.08 2.67 10.66
N LYS A 141 1.18 3.55 11.17
CA LYS A 141 1.08 4.92 10.67
C LYS A 141 2.12 5.81 11.33
N LEU A 142 2.74 6.66 10.53
CA LEU A 142 3.70 7.64 10.99
C LEU A 142 2.98 8.94 11.34
N GLU A 143 3.08 9.37 12.60
CA GLU A 143 2.56 10.65 13.08
C GLU A 143 3.70 11.55 13.50
N MET A 144 3.57 12.85 13.26
CA MET A 144 4.52 13.87 13.70
C MET A 144 3.82 14.93 14.53
N LEU A 145 4.53 15.44 15.54
CA LEU A 145 4.05 16.49 16.40
C LEU A 145 5.04 17.67 16.35
N SER A 146 4.59 18.84 15.92
CA SER A 146 5.37 20.07 16.17
C SER A 146 5.02 20.63 17.54
N VAL A 147 6.03 20.93 18.31
CA VAL A 147 5.90 21.57 19.64
C VAL A 147 6.63 22.91 19.61
N HIS A 148 5.90 23.99 19.85
CA HIS A 148 6.50 25.26 20.21
C HIS A 148 6.34 25.49 21.73
N SER A 149 7.40 25.86 22.39
CA SER A 149 7.37 26.27 23.80
C SER A 149 8.19 27.56 23.99
N GLY A 150 7.55 28.61 24.46
CA GLY A 150 8.22 29.91 24.60
C GLY A 150 7.39 30.94 25.37
N GLY A 151 8.01 32.04 25.75
CA GLY A 151 7.34 33.15 26.43
C GLY A 151 6.29 33.86 25.58
N THR A 152 6.41 33.76 24.23
CA THR A 152 5.48 34.37 23.27
C THR A 152 4.76 33.28 22.50
N ALA A 153 3.43 33.37 22.39
CA ALA A 153 2.66 32.55 21.49
C ALA A 153 2.92 32.95 20.03
N ILE A 154 3.23 32.00 19.19
CA ILE A 154 3.51 32.20 17.77
C ILE A 154 2.30 31.90 16.88
N GLN A 155 1.33 31.14 17.41
CA GLN A 155 0.10 30.71 16.73
C GLN A 155 0.41 30.00 15.41
N HIS A 156 1.34 29.03 15.45
CA HIS A 156 1.70 28.31 14.24
C HIS A 156 0.56 27.36 13.79
N GLU A 157 0.49 27.10 12.49
CA GLU A 157 -0.49 26.24 11.85
C GLU A 157 0.19 25.24 10.91
N SER A 158 1.46 25.43 10.63
CA SER A 158 2.30 24.55 9.82
C SER A 158 3.77 24.64 10.20
N PHE A 159 4.58 23.77 9.63
CA PHE A 159 6.04 23.92 9.67
C PHE A 159 6.66 23.62 8.30
N ARG A 160 7.85 24.18 8.12
CA ARG A 160 8.68 23.96 6.94
C ARG A 160 10.04 23.40 7.36
N LEU A 161 10.52 22.41 6.61
CA LEU A 161 11.90 21.93 6.65
C LEU A 161 12.64 22.45 5.43
N ALA A 162 13.81 23.06 5.62
CA ALA A 162 14.60 23.61 4.53
C ALA A 162 16.08 23.24 4.65
N LEU A 163 16.72 22.98 3.50
CA LEU A 163 18.16 22.78 3.36
C LEU A 163 18.83 24.10 2.92
N LYS A 164 20.15 24.18 3.05
CA LYS A 164 20.92 25.35 2.65
C LYS A 164 20.93 25.60 1.12
N ASP A 165 20.69 24.56 0.34
CA ASP A 165 20.61 24.65 -1.14
C ASP A 165 19.29 25.22 -1.65
N GLY A 166 18.35 25.56 -0.76
CA GLY A 166 17.03 26.08 -1.07
C GLY A 166 15.94 25.01 -1.19
N SER A 167 16.28 23.73 -1.17
CA SER A 167 15.30 22.65 -1.14
C SER A 167 14.49 22.70 0.14
N PHE A 168 13.17 22.51 0.07
CA PHE A 168 12.29 22.52 1.23
C PHE A 168 11.06 21.63 1.07
N ILE A 169 10.46 21.30 2.20
CA ILE A 169 9.14 20.67 2.28
C ILE A 169 8.32 21.37 3.35
N MET A 170 7.00 21.42 3.15
CA MET A 170 6.04 21.97 4.12
C MET A 170 5.11 20.88 4.62
N SER A 171 4.73 20.98 5.89
CA SER A 171 3.61 20.21 6.43
C SER A 171 2.27 20.67 5.85
N GLU A 172 1.21 19.97 6.19
CA GLU A 172 -0.14 20.50 6.02
C GLU A 172 -0.34 21.73 6.91
N VAL A 173 -1.27 22.59 6.50
CA VAL A 173 -1.75 23.70 7.34
C VAL A 173 -2.92 23.18 8.17
N ILE A 174 -2.76 23.17 9.50
CA ILE A 174 -3.79 22.73 10.44
C ILE A 174 -4.17 23.95 11.31
N PRO A 175 -5.28 24.63 10.99
CA PRO A 175 -5.78 25.74 11.78
C PRO A 175 -6.11 25.30 13.22
N TYR A 176 -6.14 26.26 14.14
CA TYR A 176 -6.51 25.97 15.53
C TYR A 176 -7.91 25.37 15.62
N ASP A 177 -8.00 24.15 16.15
CA ASP A 177 -9.23 23.39 16.33
C ASP A 177 -9.45 22.90 17.77
N GLY A 178 -8.48 23.13 18.64
CA GLY A 178 -8.52 22.66 20.03
C GLY A 178 -8.28 21.17 20.20
N ALA A 179 -7.97 20.42 19.12
CA ALA A 179 -7.71 18.97 19.10
C ALA A 179 -6.37 18.65 18.44
N ASN A 180 -6.30 18.68 17.10
CA ASN A 180 -5.05 18.43 16.39
C ASN A 180 -4.09 19.62 16.51
N ASN A 181 -4.59 20.84 16.54
CA ASN A 181 -3.85 22.06 16.89
C ASN A 181 -4.32 22.55 18.25
N TYR A 182 -3.52 22.25 19.27
CA TYR A 182 -3.84 22.54 20.66
C TYR A 182 -2.84 23.53 21.29
N ARG A 183 -3.35 24.45 22.12
CA ARG A 183 -2.56 25.51 22.75
C ARG A 183 -2.87 25.59 24.24
N TYR A 184 -1.84 25.66 25.07
CA TYR A 184 -1.99 25.77 26.53
C TYR A 184 -0.84 26.54 27.16
N LYS A 185 -0.91 26.78 28.47
CA LYS A 185 0.17 27.37 29.25
C LYS A 185 0.63 26.40 30.33
N ILE A 186 1.94 26.30 30.51
CA ILE A 186 2.57 25.56 31.60
C ILE A 186 3.75 26.36 32.12
N ASN A 187 3.82 26.55 33.43
CA ASN A 187 4.91 27.29 34.09
C ASN A 187 5.22 28.68 33.44
N GLY A 188 4.16 29.40 33.04
CA GLY A 188 4.31 30.71 32.38
C GLY A 188 4.70 30.66 30.89
N MET A 189 5.00 29.50 30.33
CA MET A 189 5.33 29.32 28.92
C MET A 189 4.07 29.03 28.11
N ASN A 190 3.98 29.62 26.91
CA ASN A 190 2.98 29.22 25.93
C ASN A 190 3.48 27.96 25.23
N VAL A 191 2.65 26.95 25.21
CA VAL A 191 2.91 25.68 24.48
C VAL A 191 1.87 25.52 23.39
N GLU A 192 2.32 25.29 22.18
CA GLU A 192 1.51 25.04 21.00
C GLU A 192 1.93 23.71 20.40
N THR A 193 0.97 22.82 20.17
CA THR A 193 1.23 21.49 19.62
C THR A 193 0.33 21.23 18.44
N ILE A 194 0.90 20.69 17.34
CA ILE A 194 0.11 20.29 16.18
C ILE A 194 0.49 18.87 15.80
N THR A 195 -0.53 18.02 15.68
CA THR A 195 -0.37 16.63 15.26
C THR A 195 -0.65 16.51 13.76
N TYR A 196 0.33 16.00 13.04
CA TYR A 196 0.28 15.71 11.59
C TYR A 196 0.21 14.21 11.37
N LYS A 197 -0.59 13.80 10.37
CA LYS A 197 -0.83 12.40 10.02
C LYS A 197 -0.42 12.10 8.58
N GLU A 198 -0.40 10.81 8.23
CA GLU A 198 -0.20 10.39 6.85
C GLU A 198 -1.33 10.91 5.92
N PRO A 199 -1.03 11.13 4.62
CA PRO A 199 0.21 10.73 3.92
C PRO A 199 1.37 11.73 4.07
N LYS A 200 1.13 12.98 4.46
CA LYS A 200 2.14 14.06 4.42
C LYS A 200 3.36 13.81 5.30
N THR A 201 3.19 13.12 6.43
CA THR A 201 4.31 12.78 7.32
C THR A 201 5.33 11.83 6.67
N LEU A 202 4.90 11.00 5.71
CA LEU A 202 5.80 10.14 4.95
C LEU A 202 6.72 10.95 4.03
N ASP A 203 6.16 11.93 3.31
CA ASP A 203 6.94 12.82 2.45
C ASP A 203 7.98 13.61 3.26
N ILE A 204 7.57 14.08 4.46
CA ILE A 204 8.45 14.81 5.38
C ILE A 204 9.59 13.91 5.88
N ALA A 205 9.29 12.67 6.25
CA ALA A 205 10.29 11.70 6.67
C ALA A 205 11.26 11.37 5.52
N GLN A 206 10.75 11.20 4.31
CA GLN A 206 11.57 10.95 3.13
C GLN A 206 12.51 12.13 2.84
N PHE A 207 12.03 13.37 2.93
CA PHE A 207 12.87 14.56 2.80
C PHE A 207 14.03 14.57 3.83
N VAL A 208 13.73 14.18 5.08
CA VAL A 208 14.76 14.06 6.13
C VAL A 208 15.79 12.98 5.79
N ILE A 209 15.37 11.85 5.25
CA ILE A 209 16.25 10.77 4.80
C ILE A 209 17.14 11.25 3.64
N ASP A 210 16.55 11.88 2.64
CA ASP A 210 17.23 12.35 1.42
C ASP A 210 18.20 13.50 1.69
N SER A 211 18.05 14.19 2.82
CA SER A 211 19.00 15.23 3.25
C SER A 211 20.41 14.70 3.53
N LYS A 212 20.59 13.35 3.60
CA LYS A 212 21.91 12.67 3.80
C LYS A 212 22.77 13.27 4.89
N GLY A 213 22.15 13.79 5.95
CA GLY A 213 22.86 14.37 7.08
C GLY A 213 23.12 15.89 6.97
N ALA A 214 22.74 16.56 5.89
CA ALA A 214 22.82 18.02 5.77
C ALA A 214 22.00 18.72 6.89
N ALA A 215 22.40 19.90 7.30
CA ALA A 215 21.67 20.67 8.31
C ALA A 215 20.28 21.06 7.78
N ILE A 216 19.25 20.75 8.56
CA ILE A 216 17.86 21.09 8.26
C ILE A 216 17.43 22.22 9.17
N THR A 217 16.93 23.31 8.60
CA THR A 217 16.25 24.37 9.34
C THR A 217 14.77 24.02 9.43
N VAL A 218 14.24 24.00 10.65
CA VAL A 218 12.81 23.87 10.94
C VAL A 218 12.26 25.27 11.17
N THR A 219 11.22 25.64 10.46
CA THR A 219 10.48 26.90 10.66
C THR A 219 9.02 26.59 10.96
N TYR A 220 8.54 27.06 12.09
CA TYR A 220 7.11 27.06 12.42
C TYR A 220 6.48 28.32 11.85
N ASP A 221 5.52 28.14 10.94
CA ASP A 221 4.84 29.23 10.25
C ASP A 221 3.58 29.62 11.02
N GLY A 222 3.59 30.84 11.53
CA GLY A 222 2.52 31.42 12.35
C GLY A 222 2.57 32.94 12.31
N LYS A 223 1.84 33.63 13.21
CA LYS A 223 1.88 35.09 13.28
C LYS A 223 3.27 35.67 13.52
N LYS A 224 4.11 34.91 14.22
CA LYS A 224 5.54 35.22 14.43
C LYS A 224 6.31 33.93 14.11
N PRO A 225 6.93 33.81 12.94
CA PRO A 225 7.69 32.63 12.59
C PRO A 225 8.82 32.35 13.59
N TYR A 226 9.00 31.06 13.89
CA TYR A 226 10.05 30.59 14.78
C TYR A 226 10.91 29.54 14.09
N SER A 227 12.22 29.74 14.07
CA SER A 227 13.13 28.83 13.36
C SER A 227 14.22 28.30 14.28
N TYR A 228 14.60 27.02 14.04
CA TYR A 228 15.73 26.38 14.70
C TYR A 228 16.36 25.32 13.80
N THR A 229 17.57 24.89 14.13
CA THR A 229 18.21 23.77 13.41
C THR A 229 17.77 22.44 14.03
N MET A 230 17.32 21.52 13.21
CA MET A 230 16.94 20.16 13.62
C MET A 230 18.14 19.44 14.24
N GLU A 231 17.94 18.88 15.42
CA GLU A 231 18.96 18.10 16.10
C GLU A 231 19.21 16.75 15.40
N LYS A 232 20.43 16.25 15.48
CA LYS A 232 20.80 14.93 14.93
C LYS A 232 19.96 13.80 15.55
N SER A 233 19.64 13.90 16.82
CA SER A 233 18.78 12.96 17.56
C SER A 233 17.35 12.92 17.01
N THR A 234 16.75 14.10 16.79
CA THR A 234 15.41 14.21 16.18
C THR A 234 15.39 13.63 14.76
N ARG A 235 16.42 13.93 13.96
CA ARG A 235 16.57 13.33 12.64
C ARG A 235 16.62 11.81 12.73
N LYS A 236 17.45 11.26 13.64
CA LYS A 236 17.55 9.81 13.84
C LYS A 236 16.20 9.22 14.25
N ALA A 237 15.47 9.87 15.16
CA ALA A 237 14.14 9.44 15.57
C ALA A 237 13.17 9.37 14.38
N ILE A 238 13.15 10.39 13.51
CA ILE A 238 12.31 10.40 12.31
C ILE A 238 12.66 9.23 11.38
N VAL A 239 13.95 9.03 11.09
CA VAL A 239 14.42 7.97 10.19
C VAL A 239 14.10 6.58 10.74
N GLU A 240 14.35 6.34 12.04
CA GLU A 240 14.09 5.02 12.64
C GLU A 240 12.60 4.75 12.78
N SER A 241 11.78 5.76 13.09
CA SER A 241 10.33 5.65 13.12
C SER A 241 9.74 5.38 11.73
N TYR A 242 10.23 6.04 10.69
CA TYR A 242 9.83 5.78 9.31
C TYR A 242 10.11 4.32 8.92
N LYS A 243 11.33 3.81 9.21
CA LYS A 243 11.68 2.41 8.93
C LYS A 243 10.77 1.43 9.65
N LEU A 244 10.47 1.68 10.93
CA LEU A 244 9.56 0.82 11.69
C LEU A 244 8.14 0.86 11.11
N ALA A 245 7.63 2.03 10.74
CA ALA A 245 6.32 2.19 10.12
C ALA A 245 6.23 1.38 8.82
N GLU A 246 7.25 1.44 7.95
CA GLU A 246 7.31 0.67 6.71
C GLU A 246 7.34 -0.85 6.95
N ILE A 247 8.13 -1.32 7.92
CA ILE A 247 8.17 -2.75 8.29
C ILE A 247 6.78 -3.22 8.74
N ILE A 248 6.10 -2.46 9.61
CA ILE A 248 4.76 -2.83 10.10
C ILE A 248 3.74 -2.84 8.95
N LYS A 249 3.77 -1.85 8.05
CA LYS A 249 2.88 -1.80 6.88
C LYS A 249 3.10 -2.99 5.94
N LEU A 250 4.37 -3.31 5.64
CA LEU A 250 4.73 -4.45 4.81
C LEU A 250 4.27 -5.77 5.44
N THR A 251 4.46 -5.93 6.75
CA THR A 251 3.98 -7.10 7.49
C THR A 251 2.46 -7.26 7.32
N LYS A 252 1.69 -6.20 7.55
CA LYS A 252 0.24 -6.24 7.38
C LYS A 252 -0.20 -6.48 5.94
N LYS A 253 0.57 -5.98 4.97
CA LYS A 253 0.30 -6.26 3.55
C LYS A 253 0.45 -7.76 3.28
N PHE A 254 1.58 -8.37 3.66
CA PHE A 254 1.82 -9.79 3.39
C PHE A 254 0.88 -10.71 4.19
N GLN A 255 0.47 -10.34 5.40
CA GLN A 255 -0.58 -11.05 6.13
C GLN A 255 -1.92 -11.07 5.38
N ARG A 256 -2.30 -9.95 4.75
CA ARG A 256 -3.50 -9.90 3.91
C ARG A 256 -3.34 -10.72 2.64
N ASP A 257 -2.18 -10.60 1.97
CA ASP A 257 -1.89 -11.36 0.74
C ASP A 257 -1.93 -12.87 1.02
N GLU A 258 -1.36 -13.33 2.14
CA GLU A 258 -1.42 -14.71 2.62
C GLU A 258 -2.86 -15.17 2.87
N ALA A 259 -3.65 -14.38 3.59
CA ALA A 259 -5.03 -14.72 3.90
C ALA A 259 -5.90 -14.81 2.63
N ILE A 260 -5.76 -13.86 1.71
CA ILE A 260 -6.48 -13.86 0.43
C ILE A 260 -6.07 -15.05 -0.42
N ALA A 261 -4.76 -15.32 -0.56
CA ALA A 261 -4.26 -16.45 -1.33
C ALA A 261 -4.77 -17.78 -0.77
N SER A 262 -4.73 -17.97 0.55
CA SER A 262 -5.23 -19.19 1.21
C SER A 262 -6.72 -19.42 0.97
N GLN A 263 -7.55 -18.37 1.08
CA GLN A 263 -8.98 -18.47 0.79
C GLN A 263 -9.24 -18.78 -0.68
N THR A 264 -8.52 -18.12 -1.58
CA THR A 264 -8.67 -18.34 -3.03
C THR A 264 -8.28 -19.76 -3.43
N ILE A 265 -7.19 -20.30 -2.89
CA ILE A 265 -6.75 -21.69 -3.09
C ILE A 265 -7.86 -22.67 -2.66
N ALA A 266 -8.46 -22.47 -1.48
CA ALA A 266 -9.53 -23.34 -1.00
C ALA A 266 -10.76 -23.34 -1.93
N ILE A 267 -11.15 -22.17 -2.44
CA ILE A 267 -12.26 -22.01 -3.39
C ILE A 267 -11.95 -22.69 -4.73
N LEU A 268 -10.74 -22.45 -5.27
CA LEU A 268 -10.33 -22.98 -6.57
C LEU A 268 -10.19 -24.49 -6.54
N ASN A 269 -9.63 -25.08 -5.48
CA ASN A 269 -9.54 -26.53 -5.32
C ASN A 269 -10.93 -27.15 -5.35
N LYS A 270 -11.89 -26.61 -4.60
CA LYS A 270 -13.27 -27.10 -4.63
C LYS A 270 -13.89 -27.00 -6.03
N GLN A 271 -13.70 -25.87 -6.72
CA GLN A 271 -14.22 -25.69 -8.08
C GLN A 271 -13.58 -26.64 -9.11
N ILE A 272 -12.31 -26.99 -8.94
CA ILE A 272 -11.62 -27.93 -9.82
C ILE A 272 -12.15 -29.35 -9.56
N GLU A 273 -12.30 -29.76 -8.29
CA GLU A 273 -12.84 -31.07 -7.89
C GLU A 273 -14.30 -31.26 -8.38
N ASP A 274 -15.17 -30.28 -8.18
CA ASP A 274 -16.58 -30.33 -8.60
C ASP A 274 -16.69 -30.52 -10.12
N HIS A 275 -15.81 -29.92 -10.92
CA HIS A 275 -15.84 -30.04 -12.38
C HIS A 275 -15.11 -31.26 -12.94
N GLU A 276 -14.19 -31.88 -12.20
CA GLU A 276 -13.63 -33.19 -12.60
C GLU A 276 -14.64 -34.32 -12.37
N GLY A 277 -15.51 -34.17 -11.35
CA GLY A 277 -16.61 -35.10 -11.09
C GLY A 277 -17.75 -35.10 -12.15
N ASP A 278 -18.00 -33.94 -12.78
CA ASP A 278 -19.00 -33.79 -13.83
C ASP A 278 -18.56 -34.35 -15.22
N SER A 279 -17.32 -34.81 -15.32
CA SER A 279 -16.71 -35.28 -16.59
C SER A 279 -16.70 -36.82 -16.70
N ILE A 280 -17.37 -37.53 -15.77
CA ILE A 280 -17.59 -38.99 -15.76
C ILE A 280 -19.06 -39.24 -16.07
#